data_2a083a2f49067a41b5e823c07ceb4f98
#
_entry.id   2a083a2f49067a41b5e823c07ceb4f98
#
_cell.length_a   1.000
_cell.length_b   1.000
_cell.length_c   1.000
_cell.angle_alpha   90.00
_cell.angle_beta   90.00
_cell.angle_gamma   90.00
#
_symmetry.space_group_name_H-M   'P 1'
#
loop_
_entity.id
_entity.type
_entity.pdbx_description
1 polymer ?
#
loop_
_entity_poly.entity_id
_entity_poly.type
_entity_poly.pdbx_seq_one_letter_code
_entity_poly.pdbx_strand_id
1 'polypeptide(L)'
;NIDRLAADGTLFRYAFATTASCSASRSVILSGLHNHRNGHYGHLHSFHKFSSFPWVKTLPVLLAKAGYRTARVGKHHNGPEDVYFFETKIKANSRSTVEMANNCEAFIKAESEKPFFLYYATSDPHRGGGNANELPHKPNRFGNKPNKGAYPGVKETFYDPAKVTVPPFLPDTLETRAELAQYYQSTSRVDQGLGRLMEILKKNGKWENTIIVFTSDHGMAFAGGKTTVYEGGLHVPFIVRNPYQEKRGNTNNAMISFVDIVPTLLDFAGSYDAQKRAAKPELTTLPGKRGAKKGPYTFHGRSFLSIIAEKNPKDWDAIYASHTFHEIQMYYPMRVVRDRKYKLIWNIAHPLPYPFASDLWAAPSWQAQWKKGQSAPYGKKTVREYISRPQFELFDISADPNESVNLASSAKHAKVLEEYKAKLKKFQKDTQDPWIMKWQYE
;
A
#
# COMPACT_ATOMS: atom_id res chain seq x y z
N ASN A 1 -19.43 6.09 1.15
CA ASN A 1 -19.38 4.88 0.31
C ASN A 1 -18.38 3.87 0.87
N ILE A 2 -17.20 4.32 1.30
CA ILE A 2 -16.20 3.44 1.96
C ILE A 2 -16.81 2.81 3.22
N ASP A 3 -17.49 3.60 4.07
CA ASP A 3 -18.15 3.09 5.27
C ASP A 3 -19.31 2.14 4.92
N ARG A 4 -20.03 2.40 3.81
CA ARG A 4 -21.07 1.47 3.30
C ARG A 4 -20.47 0.14 2.87
N LEU A 5 -19.29 0.16 2.23
CA LEU A 5 -18.58 -1.08 1.90
C LEU A 5 -18.13 -1.82 3.15
N ALA A 6 -17.64 -1.10 4.18
CA ALA A 6 -17.25 -1.70 5.47
C ALA A 6 -18.47 -2.31 6.20
N ALA A 7 -19.63 -1.64 6.16
CA ALA A 7 -20.87 -2.16 6.73
C ALA A 7 -21.39 -3.43 6.03
N ASP A 8 -21.09 -3.61 4.74
CA ASP A 8 -21.41 -4.82 3.96
C ASP A 8 -20.25 -5.83 3.85
N GLY A 9 -19.17 -5.60 4.57
CA GLY A 9 -17.96 -6.42 4.52
C GLY A 9 -17.28 -6.60 5.87
N THR A 10 -15.97 -6.71 5.84
CA THR A 10 -15.09 -6.81 7.02
C THR A 10 -14.01 -5.73 6.94
N LEU A 11 -13.90 -4.94 8.00
CA LEU A 11 -12.80 -4.00 8.21
C LEU A 11 -11.64 -4.72 8.92
N PHE A 12 -10.49 -4.84 8.25
CA PHE A 12 -9.24 -5.30 8.89
C PHE A 12 -8.57 -4.11 9.57
N ARG A 13 -8.54 -4.13 10.91
CA ARG A 13 -7.98 -3.02 11.69
C ARG A 13 -6.47 -2.89 11.57
N TYR A 14 -5.77 -4.00 11.33
CA TYR A 14 -4.31 -4.07 11.29
C TYR A 14 -3.84 -4.61 9.93
N ALA A 15 -3.98 -3.78 8.91
CA ALA A 15 -3.52 -4.09 7.57
C ALA A 15 -2.33 -3.21 7.17
N PHE A 16 -1.32 -3.82 6.56
CA PHE A 16 -0.05 -3.14 6.30
C PHE A 16 0.42 -3.29 4.86
N ALA A 17 0.83 -2.16 4.28
CA ALA A 17 1.71 -2.17 3.12
C ALA A 17 3.07 -2.76 3.51
N THR A 18 3.72 -3.47 2.59
CA THR A 18 5.08 -4.00 2.81
C THR A 18 6.17 -2.98 2.55
N THR A 19 5.83 -1.88 1.88
CA THR A 19 6.69 -0.74 1.60
C THR A 19 5.83 0.48 1.26
N ALA A 20 6.23 1.65 1.71
CA ALA A 20 5.47 2.89 1.45
C ALA A 20 5.97 3.61 0.18
N SER A 21 6.07 2.90 -0.93
CA SER A 21 6.47 3.42 -2.24
C SER A 21 5.56 2.88 -3.34
N CYS A 22 4.95 3.75 -4.14
CA CYS A 22 3.85 3.40 -5.04
C CYS A 22 4.10 2.17 -5.91
N SER A 23 5.10 2.20 -6.81
CA SER A 23 5.38 1.08 -7.72
C SER A 23 5.79 -0.18 -6.96
N ALA A 24 6.67 -0.03 -5.98
CA ALA A 24 7.17 -1.12 -5.16
C ALA A 24 6.03 -1.80 -4.38
N SER A 25 5.13 -1.03 -3.76
CA SER A 25 3.96 -1.57 -3.04
C SER A 25 2.98 -2.26 -3.97
N ARG A 26 2.66 -1.64 -5.12
CA ARG A 26 1.75 -2.23 -6.12
C ARG A 26 2.30 -3.53 -6.71
N SER A 27 3.61 -3.66 -6.82
CA SER A 27 4.24 -4.92 -7.24
C SER A 27 4.00 -6.04 -6.24
N VAL A 28 3.98 -5.74 -4.94
CA VAL A 28 3.65 -6.72 -3.90
C VAL A 28 2.17 -7.10 -3.92
N ILE A 29 1.27 -6.10 -4.02
CA ILE A 29 -0.18 -6.31 -4.16
C ILE A 29 -0.52 -7.30 -5.28
N LEU A 30 0.21 -7.23 -6.40
CA LEU A 30 -0.06 -8.05 -7.58
C LEU A 30 0.80 -9.31 -7.68
N SER A 31 1.87 -9.46 -6.88
CA SER A 31 2.75 -10.65 -6.94
C SER A 31 2.70 -11.55 -5.71
N GLY A 32 2.25 -11.04 -4.55
CA GLY A 32 2.30 -11.77 -3.27
C GLY A 32 3.71 -12.02 -2.75
N LEU A 33 4.71 -11.27 -3.25
CA LEU A 33 6.12 -11.40 -2.90
C LEU A 33 6.68 -10.07 -2.39
N HIS A 34 7.49 -10.08 -1.35
CA HIS A 34 8.25 -8.90 -0.93
C HIS A 34 9.19 -8.40 -2.03
N ASN A 35 9.53 -7.12 -2.02
CA ASN A 35 10.28 -6.45 -3.08
C ASN A 35 11.67 -7.06 -3.31
N HIS A 36 12.35 -7.52 -2.27
CA HIS A 36 13.64 -8.20 -2.42
C HIS A 36 13.55 -9.52 -3.20
N ARG A 37 12.36 -10.12 -3.29
CA ARG A 37 12.12 -11.34 -4.04
C ARG A 37 11.54 -11.07 -5.42
N ASN A 38 10.67 -10.08 -5.59
CA ASN A 38 10.10 -9.76 -6.90
C ASN A 38 10.98 -8.81 -7.73
N GLY A 39 11.97 -8.13 -7.13
CA GLY A 39 12.90 -7.23 -7.79
C GLY A 39 12.43 -5.79 -7.97
N HIS A 40 11.18 -5.47 -7.66
CA HIS A 40 10.61 -4.14 -7.90
C HIS A 40 10.83 -3.21 -6.70
N TYR A 41 12.03 -2.65 -6.58
CA TYR A 41 12.46 -1.91 -5.39
C TYR A 41 12.01 -0.45 -5.31
N GLY A 42 11.67 0.18 -6.42
CA GLY A 42 11.34 1.61 -6.51
C GLY A 42 10.43 1.92 -7.70
N HIS A 43 10.44 3.16 -8.17
CA HIS A 43 9.54 3.65 -9.21
C HIS A 43 9.84 3.13 -10.62
N LEU A 44 8.77 3.00 -11.41
CA LEU A 44 8.81 2.74 -12.84
C LEU A 44 8.16 3.91 -13.60
N HIS A 45 8.86 5.03 -13.76
CA HIS A 45 8.48 6.12 -14.65
C HIS A 45 9.69 7.02 -14.94
N SER A 46 9.62 7.81 -15.99
CA SER A 46 10.72 8.66 -16.43
C SER A 46 12.02 7.86 -16.59
N PHE A 47 13.07 8.28 -15.94
CA PHE A 47 14.39 7.59 -15.91
C PHE A 47 14.49 6.55 -14.78
N HIS A 48 13.51 6.45 -13.88
CA HIS A 48 13.43 5.39 -12.88
C HIS A 48 12.92 4.10 -13.54
N LYS A 49 13.76 3.08 -13.66
CA LYS A 49 13.47 1.86 -14.44
C LYS A 49 13.36 0.60 -13.57
N PHE A 50 12.94 0.74 -12.30
CA PHE A 50 12.71 -0.43 -11.47
C PHE A 50 11.56 -1.27 -12.03
N SER A 51 11.78 -2.57 -12.10
CA SER A 51 10.82 -3.54 -12.61
C SER A 51 10.98 -4.90 -11.92
N SER A 52 9.95 -5.72 -11.98
CA SER A 52 10.01 -7.08 -11.45
C SER A 52 10.84 -8.00 -12.33
N PHE A 53 11.36 -9.05 -11.71
CA PHE A 53 12.05 -10.11 -12.46
C PHE A 53 11.08 -10.84 -13.41
N PRO A 54 11.54 -11.29 -14.60
CA PRO A 54 10.69 -11.93 -15.62
C PRO A 54 10.03 -13.24 -15.15
N TRP A 55 10.56 -13.89 -14.12
CA TRP A 55 9.99 -15.14 -13.59
C TRP A 55 8.80 -14.92 -12.65
N VAL A 56 8.55 -13.70 -12.21
CA VAL A 56 7.45 -13.37 -11.28
C VAL A 56 6.11 -13.65 -11.94
N LYS A 57 5.21 -14.30 -11.19
CA LYS A 57 3.83 -14.56 -11.58
C LYS A 57 2.91 -13.63 -10.84
N THR A 58 2.14 -12.86 -11.57
CA THR A 58 1.26 -11.85 -10.98
C THR A 58 -0.20 -12.29 -11.02
N LEU A 59 -0.99 -11.71 -10.14
CA LEU A 59 -2.42 -12.01 -10.01
C LEU A 59 -3.20 -11.93 -11.34
N PRO A 60 -3.06 -10.85 -12.15
CA PRO A 60 -3.78 -10.80 -13.44
C PRO A 60 -3.40 -11.94 -14.38
N VAL A 61 -2.13 -12.31 -14.45
CA VAL A 61 -1.65 -13.41 -15.31
C VAL A 61 -2.15 -14.76 -14.78
N LEU A 62 -2.12 -14.96 -13.46
CA LEU A 62 -2.60 -16.21 -12.84
C LEU A 62 -4.13 -16.35 -13.00
N LEU A 63 -4.89 -15.29 -12.78
CA LEU A 63 -6.35 -15.30 -12.96
C LEU A 63 -6.76 -15.46 -14.42
N ALA A 64 -6.05 -14.84 -15.39
CA ALA A 64 -6.30 -15.07 -16.81
C ALA A 64 -6.13 -16.55 -17.18
N LYS A 65 -5.09 -17.22 -16.66
CA LYS A 65 -4.89 -18.67 -16.81
C LYS A 65 -5.96 -19.51 -16.12
N ALA A 66 -6.54 -19.01 -15.02
CA ALA A 66 -7.67 -19.62 -14.33
C ALA A 66 -9.03 -19.36 -15.03
N GLY A 67 -9.00 -18.75 -16.21
CA GLY A 67 -10.20 -18.51 -17.01
C GLY A 67 -10.89 -17.17 -16.74
N TYR A 68 -10.31 -16.26 -15.97
CA TYR A 68 -10.87 -14.95 -15.75
C TYR A 68 -10.56 -13.98 -16.89
N ARG A 69 -11.49 -13.11 -17.25
CA ARG A 69 -11.22 -11.89 -18.02
C ARG A 69 -10.55 -10.88 -17.10
N THR A 70 -9.49 -10.24 -17.54
CA THR A 70 -8.72 -9.31 -16.71
C THR A 70 -8.71 -7.90 -17.27
N ALA A 71 -9.00 -6.89 -16.43
CA ALA A 71 -8.93 -5.49 -16.82
C ALA A 71 -8.26 -4.63 -15.77
N ARG A 72 -7.62 -3.55 -16.23
CA ARG A 72 -7.13 -2.47 -15.38
C ARG A 72 -7.61 -1.11 -15.83
N VAL A 73 -7.80 -0.20 -14.89
CA VAL A 73 -8.10 1.21 -15.14
C VAL A 73 -7.32 2.09 -14.19
N GLY A 74 -6.87 3.24 -14.67
CA GLY A 74 -6.15 4.25 -13.90
C GLY A 74 -4.67 3.94 -13.68
N LYS A 75 -4.16 4.19 -12.49
CA LYS A 75 -2.73 4.11 -12.17
C LYS A 75 -2.26 2.66 -12.01
N HIS A 76 -1.44 2.18 -12.93
CA HIS A 76 -0.85 0.84 -12.85
C HIS A 76 0.55 0.86 -12.21
N HIS A 77 1.51 1.55 -12.82
CA HIS A 77 2.83 1.88 -12.27
C HIS A 77 3.73 0.66 -11.98
N ASN A 78 3.54 -0.45 -12.67
CA ASN A 78 4.31 -1.69 -12.55
C ASN A 78 4.84 -2.14 -13.91
N GLY A 79 5.95 -2.88 -13.90
CA GLY A 79 6.58 -3.47 -15.07
C GLY A 79 7.51 -4.64 -14.74
N PRO A 80 7.92 -5.38 -15.77
CA PRO A 80 7.59 -5.17 -17.18
C PRO A 80 6.16 -5.58 -17.52
N GLU A 81 5.65 -5.13 -18.67
CA GLU A 81 4.24 -5.30 -19.06
C GLU A 81 3.80 -6.77 -19.19
N ASP A 82 4.69 -7.65 -19.67
CA ASP A 82 4.41 -9.08 -19.79
C ASP A 82 4.26 -9.80 -18.45
N VAL A 83 4.92 -9.31 -17.40
CA VAL A 83 4.77 -9.80 -16.02
C VAL A 83 3.46 -9.31 -15.40
N TYR A 84 3.05 -8.09 -15.72
CA TYR A 84 1.83 -7.45 -15.20
C TYR A 84 0.74 -7.31 -16.28
N PHE A 85 0.61 -8.32 -17.12
CA PHE A 85 -0.31 -8.29 -18.27
C PHE A 85 -1.77 -8.35 -17.83
N PHE A 86 -2.56 -7.41 -18.38
CA PHE A 86 -4.01 -7.41 -18.33
C PHE A 86 -4.56 -7.45 -19.77
N GLU A 87 -5.56 -8.28 -20.02
CA GLU A 87 -6.18 -8.41 -21.35
C GLU A 87 -6.81 -7.10 -21.81
N THR A 88 -7.38 -6.33 -20.88
CA THR A 88 -8.06 -5.07 -21.18
C THR A 88 -7.44 -3.90 -20.40
N LYS A 89 -7.15 -2.83 -21.12
CA LYS A 89 -6.69 -1.55 -20.54
C LYS A 89 -7.76 -0.49 -20.77
N ILE A 90 -8.56 -0.22 -19.75
CA ILE A 90 -9.63 0.77 -19.81
C ILE A 90 -9.01 2.16 -19.68
N LYS A 91 -9.23 3.01 -20.68
CA LYS A 91 -8.73 4.40 -20.67
C LYS A 91 -9.61 5.28 -19.80
N ALA A 92 -9.00 6.05 -18.91
CA ALA A 92 -9.66 7.09 -18.12
C ALA A 92 -8.64 8.04 -17.52
N ASN A 93 -9.06 9.25 -17.15
CA ASN A 93 -8.26 10.10 -16.29
C ASN A 93 -8.29 9.54 -14.86
N SER A 94 -7.14 9.16 -14.32
CA SER A 94 -7.03 8.47 -13.03
C SER A 94 -7.41 9.33 -11.80
N ARG A 95 -7.73 10.61 -11.98
CA ARG A 95 -8.31 11.50 -10.97
C ARG A 95 -9.82 11.75 -11.17
N SER A 96 -10.36 11.39 -12.34
CA SER A 96 -11.81 11.41 -12.61
C SER A 96 -12.44 10.12 -12.12
N THR A 97 -12.50 9.91 -10.82
CA THR A 97 -12.81 8.61 -10.21
C THR A 97 -14.20 8.09 -10.59
N VAL A 98 -15.20 8.96 -10.72
CA VAL A 98 -16.55 8.58 -11.15
C VAL A 98 -16.57 8.20 -12.64
N GLU A 99 -15.88 8.97 -13.50
CA GLU A 99 -15.70 8.63 -14.91
C GLU A 99 -14.95 7.32 -15.10
N MET A 100 -13.90 7.07 -14.29
CA MET A 100 -13.21 5.79 -14.28
C MET A 100 -14.18 4.62 -14.02
N ALA A 101 -15.07 4.78 -13.04
CA ALA A 101 -16.08 3.76 -12.73
C ALA A 101 -17.06 3.57 -13.90
N ASN A 102 -17.56 4.67 -14.48
CA ASN A 102 -18.45 4.60 -15.67
C ASN A 102 -17.79 3.86 -16.83
N ASN A 103 -16.50 4.12 -17.09
CA ASN A 103 -15.76 3.47 -18.19
C ASN A 103 -15.56 1.97 -17.96
N CYS A 104 -15.67 1.49 -16.70
CA CYS A 104 -15.63 0.05 -16.39
C CYS A 104 -16.95 -0.67 -16.68
N GLU A 105 -18.07 0.04 -16.84
CA GLU A 105 -19.39 -0.59 -16.97
C GLU A 105 -19.48 -1.55 -18.18
N ALA A 106 -18.91 -1.18 -19.32
CA ALA A 106 -18.89 -2.04 -20.50
C ALA A 106 -18.16 -3.38 -20.26
N PHE A 107 -17.05 -3.33 -19.52
CA PHE A 107 -16.31 -4.54 -19.15
C PHE A 107 -17.07 -5.40 -18.13
N ILE A 108 -17.72 -4.79 -17.14
CA ILE A 108 -18.46 -5.48 -16.07
C ILE A 108 -19.72 -6.16 -16.62
N LYS A 109 -20.48 -5.48 -17.48
CA LYS A 109 -21.76 -5.99 -18.03
C LYS A 109 -21.59 -6.96 -19.19
N ALA A 110 -20.39 -7.07 -19.76
CA ALA A 110 -20.17 -7.91 -20.93
C ALA A 110 -20.65 -9.35 -20.67
N GLU A 111 -21.50 -9.85 -21.54
CA GLU A 111 -21.98 -11.22 -21.49
C GLU A 111 -20.82 -12.19 -21.70
N SER A 112 -20.58 -13.00 -20.69
CA SER A 112 -19.50 -13.98 -20.69
C SER A 112 -19.73 -14.97 -19.53
N GLU A 113 -19.54 -16.25 -19.82
CA GLU A 113 -19.47 -17.28 -18.77
C GLU A 113 -18.20 -17.17 -17.90
N LYS A 114 -17.19 -16.46 -18.40
CA LYS A 114 -15.94 -16.26 -17.66
C LYS A 114 -16.11 -15.18 -16.58
N PRO A 115 -15.68 -15.44 -15.34
CA PRO A 115 -15.62 -14.43 -14.31
C PRO A 115 -14.62 -13.32 -14.68
N PHE A 116 -14.61 -12.22 -13.94
CA PHE A 116 -13.70 -11.12 -14.21
C PHE A 116 -12.84 -10.72 -13.00
N PHE A 117 -11.67 -10.18 -13.29
CA PHE A 117 -10.82 -9.45 -12.37
C PHE A 117 -10.64 -8.02 -12.86
N LEU A 118 -11.04 -7.04 -12.05
CA LEU A 118 -10.87 -5.61 -12.33
C LEU A 118 -9.92 -4.98 -11.33
N TYR A 119 -8.78 -4.46 -11.80
CA TYR A 119 -7.87 -3.65 -11.01
C TYR A 119 -8.22 -2.17 -11.22
N TYR A 120 -8.95 -1.58 -10.27
CA TYR A 120 -9.39 -0.19 -10.27
C TYR A 120 -8.49 0.63 -9.36
N ALA A 121 -7.63 1.50 -9.92
CA ALA A 121 -6.59 2.19 -9.18
C ALA A 121 -6.55 3.69 -9.49
N THR A 122 -7.01 4.51 -8.56
CA THR A 122 -7.02 5.97 -8.69
C THR A 122 -5.62 6.57 -8.54
N SER A 123 -5.39 7.76 -9.09
CA SER A 123 -4.24 8.60 -8.71
C SER A 123 -4.49 9.34 -7.40
N ASP A 124 -5.73 9.67 -7.07
CA ASP A 124 -6.06 10.25 -5.78
C ASP A 124 -5.91 9.23 -4.64
N PRO A 125 -5.49 9.66 -3.46
CA PRO A 125 -5.10 11.01 -3.06
C PRO A 125 -3.60 11.30 -3.18
N HIS A 126 -2.94 10.93 -4.28
CA HIS A 126 -1.53 11.20 -4.52
C HIS A 126 -1.23 12.70 -4.61
N ARG A 127 -0.08 13.11 -4.03
CA ARG A 127 0.45 14.46 -4.19
C ARG A 127 0.80 14.75 -5.65
N GLY A 128 0.80 16.01 -6.03
CA GLY A 128 1.12 16.48 -7.38
C GLY A 128 -0.11 16.85 -8.20
N GLY A 129 0.14 17.55 -9.28
CA GLY A 129 -0.89 18.11 -10.18
C GLY A 129 -1.68 19.26 -9.54
N GLY A 130 -1.71 20.38 -10.19
CA GLY A 130 -2.43 21.55 -9.75
C GLY A 130 -1.57 22.58 -9.03
N ASN A 131 -1.45 23.74 -9.68
CA ASN A 131 -0.90 24.97 -9.13
C ASN A 131 -2.04 25.94 -8.82
N ALA A 132 -3.23 25.44 -8.51
CA ALA A 132 -4.40 26.29 -8.38
C ALA A 132 -4.27 27.19 -7.17
N ASN A 133 -3.77 28.38 -7.43
CA ASN A 133 -3.76 29.48 -6.48
C ASN A 133 -5.17 29.97 -6.09
N GLU A 134 -6.18 29.53 -6.82
CA GLU A 134 -7.58 29.92 -6.70
C GLU A 134 -8.40 29.07 -5.75
N LEU A 135 -7.86 27.95 -5.26
CA LEU A 135 -8.56 27.13 -4.28
C LEU A 135 -8.56 27.78 -2.89
N PRO A 136 -9.56 27.48 -2.04
CA PRO A 136 -9.68 28.07 -0.71
C PRO A 136 -8.44 27.92 0.15
N HIS A 137 -7.64 26.88 -0.11
CA HIS A 137 -6.47 26.49 0.70
C HIS A 137 -5.24 26.35 -0.19
N LYS A 138 -4.39 27.37 -0.15
CA LYS A 138 -3.11 27.38 -0.90
C LYS A 138 -1.96 26.88 -0.04
N PRO A 139 -0.94 26.27 -0.66
CA PRO A 139 -0.81 25.81 -2.04
C PRO A 139 -1.58 24.50 -2.27
N ASN A 140 -2.11 24.31 -3.49
CA ASN A 140 -2.76 23.05 -3.84
C ASN A 140 -1.75 22.02 -4.39
N ARG A 141 -1.69 20.84 -3.79
CA ARG A 141 -0.75 19.78 -4.17
C ARG A 141 -1.40 18.40 -4.32
N PHE A 142 -2.74 18.31 -4.35
CA PHE A 142 -3.47 17.03 -4.39
C PHE A 142 -4.39 16.89 -5.62
N GLY A 143 -4.03 17.54 -6.72
CA GLY A 143 -4.76 17.44 -7.99
C GLY A 143 -6.16 18.04 -7.96
N ASN A 144 -6.49 18.82 -6.95
CA ASN A 144 -7.76 19.55 -6.90
C ASN A 144 -7.78 20.61 -8.02
N LYS A 145 -8.92 20.72 -8.68
CA LYS A 145 -9.10 21.73 -9.73
C LYS A 145 -9.57 23.05 -9.13
N PRO A 146 -9.17 24.20 -9.70
CA PRO A 146 -9.81 25.47 -9.39
C PRO A 146 -11.29 25.44 -9.83
N ASN A 147 -12.07 26.38 -9.36
CA ASN A 147 -13.54 26.45 -9.51
C ASN A 147 -14.12 26.32 -10.94
N LYS A 148 -13.29 26.20 -11.95
CA LYS A 148 -13.70 25.98 -13.35
C LYS A 148 -13.58 24.51 -13.74
N GLY A 149 -14.54 23.72 -13.36
CA GLY A 149 -14.71 22.35 -13.79
C GLY A 149 -14.20 21.31 -12.83
N ALA A 150 -15.10 20.80 -12.02
CA ALA A 150 -14.92 19.54 -11.31
C ALA A 150 -14.54 18.40 -12.28
N TYR A 151 -13.98 17.32 -11.74
CA TYR A 151 -13.85 16.08 -12.51
C TYR A 151 -15.24 15.54 -12.89
N PRO A 152 -15.44 14.97 -14.09
CA PRO A 152 -16.73 14.48 -14.54
C PRO A 152 -17.42 13.57 -13.52
N GLY A 153 -18.67 13.91 -13.15
CA GLY A 153 -19.47 13.18 -12.18
C GLY A 153 -19.07 13.32 -10.71
N VAL A 154 -18.00 14.06 -10.41
CA VAL A 154 -17.56 14.31 -9.03
C VAL A 154 -18.23 15.56 -8.47
N LYS A 155 -18.79 15.46 -7.28
CA LYS A 155 -19.20 16.61 -6.46
C LYS A 155 -18.01 17.03 -5.60
N GLU A 156 -17.47 18.21 -5.86
CA GLU A 156 -16.35 18.74 -5.07
C GLU A 156 -16.78 19.05 -3.62
N THR A 157 -15.95 18.60 -2.68
CA THR A 157 -16.17 18.81 -1.25
C THR A 157 -14.96 19.53 -0.68
N PHE A 158 -15.17 20.72 -0.16
CA PHE A 158 -14.12 21.51 0.48
C PHE A 158 -14.14 21.30 2.00
N TYR A 159 -12.95 21.20 2.57
CA TYR A 159 -12.76 21.02 3.99
C TYR A 159 -12.09 22.24 4.61
N ASP A 160 -12.58 22.64 5.78
CA ASP A 160 -12.01 23.74 6.55
C ASP A 160 -10.70 23.31 7.22
N PRO A 161 -9.55 23.96 6.93
CA PRO A 161 -8.29 23.65 7.57
C PRO A 161 -8.32 23.72 9.10
N ALA A 162 -9.17 24.58 9.66
CA ALA A 162 -9.31 24.68 11.12
C ALA A 162 -9.94 23.42 11.76
N LYS A 163 -10.68 22.65 10.97
CA LYS A 163 -11.44 21.46 11.44
C LYS A 163 -10.79 20.13 11.08
N VAL A 164 -9.68 20.13 10.36
CA VAL A 164 -8.99 18.87 10.02
C VAL A 164 -8.29 18.29 11.26
N THR A 165 -8.28 16.97 11.35
CA THR A 165 -7.48 16.27 12.36
C THR A 165 -6.05 16.13 11.86
N VAL A 166 -5.10 16.69 12.58
CA VAL A 166 -3.67 16.56 12.27
C VAL A 166 -3.14 15.28 12.91
N PRO A 167 -2.65 14.30 12.12
CA PRO A 167 -2.02 13.10 12.68
C PRO A 167 -0.81 13.46 13.55
N PRO A 168 -0.56 12.76 14.68
CA PRO A 168 0.51 13.11 15.61
C PRO A 168 1.93 13.10 15.04
N PHE A 169 2.16 12.40 13.92
CA PHE A 169 3.45 12.39 13.23
C PHE A 169 3.69 13.62 12.34
N LEU A 170 2.70 14.49 12.20
CA LEU A 170 2.80 15.75 11.46
C LEU A 170 2.87 16.96 12.42
N PRO A 171 3.54 18.05 12.04
CA PRO A 171 3.47 19.30 12.78
C PRO A 171 2.09 19.94 12.60
N ASP A 172 1.51 20.41 13.71
CA ASP A 172 0.25 21.16 13.63
C ASP A 172 0.55 22.64 13.28
N THR A 173 0.52 22.93 11.98
CA THR A 173 0.79 24.27 11.43
C THR A 173 -0.27 24.62 10.39
N LEU A 174 -0.34 25.92 10.02
CA LEU A 174 -1.27 26.39 8.99
C LEU A 174 -1.05 25.66 7.65
N GLU A 175 0.22 25.43 7.28
CA GLU A 175 0.57 24.74 6.04
C GLU A 175 0.13 23.27 6.07
N THR A 176 0.35 22.59 7.18
CA THR A 176 -0.08 21.17 7.35
C THR A 176 -1.59 21.07 7.31
N ARG A 177 -2.31 21.94 8.02
CA ARG A 177 -3.78 21.94 8.02
C ARG A 177 -4.34 22.25 6.63
N ALA A 178 -3.77 23.21 5.90
CA ALA A 178 -4.17 23.53 4.54
C ALA A 178 -3.94 22.33 3.59
N GLU A 179 -2.81 21.66 3.68
CA GLU A 179 -2.54 20.46 2.88
C GLU A 179 -3.44 19.28 3.25
N LEU A 180 -3.76 19.07 4.53
CA LEU A 180 -4.70 18.04 4.97
C LEU A 180 -6.11 18.30 4.45
N ALA A 181 -6.59 19.54 4.46
CA ALA A 181 -7.89 19.89 3.88
C ALA A 181 -7.96 19.54 2.38
N GLN A 182 -6.88 19.82 1.64
CA GLN A 182 -6.76 19.45 0.22
C GLN A 182 -6.65 17.93 0.01
N TYR A 183 -5.96 17.24 0.89
CA TYR A 183 -5.87 15.78 0.91
C TYR A 183 -7.25 15.14 1.15
N TYR A 184 -8.04 15.67 2.08
CA TYR A 184 -9.42 15.20 2.34
C TYR A 184 -10.31 15.40 1.12
N GLN A 185 -10.21 16.55 0.43
CA GLN A 185 -10.94 16.78 -0.82
C GLN A 185 -10.56 15.73 -1.88
N SER A 186 -9.29 15.43 -2.02
CA SER A 186 -8.81 14.39 -2.93
C SER A 186 -9.33 12.99 -2.55
N THR A 187 -9.37 12.68 -1.25
CA THR A 187 -9.90 11.41 -0.74
C THR A 187 -11.41 11.30 -0.97
N SER A 188 -12.17 12.40 -0.87
CA SER A 188 -13.61 12.39 -1.14
C SER A 188 -13.94 12.00 -2.59
N ARG A 189 -13.05 12.28 -3.55
CA ARG A 189 -13.21 11.80 -4.93
C ARG A 189 -13.05 10.29 -5.04
N VAL A 190 -12.11 9.70 -4.26
CA VAL A 190 -11.96 8.22 -4.21
C VAL A 190 -13.24 7.58 -3.69
N ASP A 191 -13.82 8.12 -2.62
CA ASP A 191 -15.09 7.64 -2.05
C ASP A 191 -16.23 7.65 -3.07
N GLN A 192 -16.35 8.75 -3.84
CA GLN A 192 -17.38 8.88 -4.87
C GLN A 192 -17.17 7.90 -6.03
N GLY A 193 -15.93 7.70 -6.47
CA GLY A 193 -15.61 6.71 -7.49
C GLY A 193 -15.95 5.28 -7.05
N LEU A 194 -15.64 4.92 -5.80
CA LEU A 194 -16.03 3.64 -5.22
C LEU A 194 -17.57 3.49 -5.17
N GLY A 195 -18.27 4.53 -4.72
CA GLY A 195 -19.73 4.53 -4.69
C GLY A 195 -20.33 4.24 -6.06
N ARG A 196 -19.82 4.91 -7.10
CA ARG A 196 -20.28 4.69 -8.48
C ARG A 196 -19.99 3.29 -8.99
N LEU A 197 -18.81 2.74 -8.67
CA LEU A 197 -18.46 1.36 -9.04
C LEU A 197 -19.39 0.33 -8.36
N MET A 198 -19.73 0.55 -7.08
CA MET A 198 -20.68 -0.30 -6.35
C MET A 198 -22.08 -0.26 -7.00
N GLU A 199 -22.55 0.92 -7.43
CA GLU A 199 -23.81 1.06 -8.15
C GLU A 199 -23.80 0.28 -9.49
N ILE A 200 -22.72 0.36 -10.25
CA ILE A 200 -22.55 -0.35 -11.51
C ILE A 200 -22.57 -1.87 -11.29
N LEU A 201 -21.90 -2.38 -10.26
CA LEU A 201 -21.94 -3.81 -9.93
C LEU A 201 -23.36 -4.26 -9.57
N LYS A 202 -24.12 -3.48 -8.77
CA LYS A 202 -25.51 -3.78 -8.41
C LYS A 202 -26.43 -3.75 -9.63
N LYS A 203 -26.37 -2.68 -10.42
CA LYS A 203 -27.17 -2.50 -11.64
C LYS A 203 -27.01 -3.65 -12.63
N ASN A 204 -25.80 -4.21 -12.72
CA ASN A 204 -25.48 -5.28 -13.66
C ASN A 204 -25.54 -6.69 -13.04
N GLY A 205 -26.13 -6.86 -11.87
CA GLY A 205 -26.30 -8.16 -11.20
C GLY A 205 -25.00 -8.85 -10.79
N LYS A 206 -23.89 -8.10 -10.66
CA LYS A 206 -22.57 -8.64 -10.29
C LYS A 206 -22.22 -8.46 -8.81
N TRP A 207 -23.06 -7.76 -8.05
CA TRP A 207 -22.79 -7.48 -6.64
C TRP A 207 -22.73 -8.74 -5.78
N GLU A 208 -23.66 -9.70 -5.97
CA GLU A 208 -23.77 -10.86 -5.10
C GLU A 208 -22.80 -12.00 -5.44
N ASN A 209 -21.94 -11.82 -6.43
CA ASN A 209 -20.91 -12.80 -6.81
C ASN A 209 -19.50 -12.19 -6.97
N THR A 210 -19.30 -10.95 -6.48
CA THR A 210 -18.02 -10.26 -6.60
C THR A 210 -17.40 -10.03 -5.21
N ILE A 211 -16.19 -10.55 -4.99
CA ILE A 211 -15.35 -10.14 -3.87
C ILE A 211 -14.74 -8.78 -4.17
N ILE A 212 -14.78 -7.87 -3.20
CA ILE A 212 -14.21 -6.52 -3.33
C ILE A 212 -13.15 -6.32 -2.25
N VAL A 213 -11.95 -5.94 -2.65
CA VAL A 213 -10.87 -5.51 -1.76
C VAL A 213 -10.64 -4.02 -1.97
N PHE A 214 -10.84 -3.22 -0.93
CA PHE A 214 -10.53 -1.79 -0.90
C PHE A 214 -9.34 -1.53 0.00
N THR A 215 -8.31 -0.86 -0.52
CA THR A 215 -7.13 -0.45 0.25
C THR A 215 -6.43 0.74 -0.40
N SER A 216 -5.49 1.37 0.30
CA SER A 216 -4.50 2.29 -0.25
C SER A 216 -3.21 1.53 -0.58
N ASP A 217 -2.43 1.97 -1.57
CA ASP A 217 -1.14 1.32 -1.88
C ASP A 217 -0.07 1.58 -0.80
N HIS A 218 -0.17 2.63 -0.02
CA HIS A 218 0.60 2.95 1.17
C HIS A 218 -0.04 4.12 1.93
N GLY A 219 0.57 4.55 3.03
CA GLY A 219 0.10 5.68 3.82
C GLY A 219 0.19 7.03 3.11
N MET A 220 -0.26 8.08 3.81
CA MET A 220 -0.43 9.43 3.23
C MET A 220 0.88 10.01 2.67
N ALA A 221 0.76 10.81 1.59
CA ALA A 221 1.87 11.49 0.94
C ALA A 221 2.35 12.73 1.73
N PHE A 222 2.79 12.50 2.97
CA PHE A 222 3.41 13.48 3.87
C PHE A 222 4.71 12.90 4.42
N ALA A 223 5.64 13.76 4.83
CA ALA A 223 6.85 13.30 5.51
C ALA A 223 6.46 12.58 6.81
N GLY A 224 7.03 11.40 7.08
CA GLY A 224 6.57 10.49 8.14
C GLY A 224 5.55 9.43 7.69
N GLY A 225 4.95 9.62 6.52
CA GLY A 225 4.10 8.64 5.84
C GLY A 225 4.82 7.98 4.66
N LYS A 226 4.48 8.39 3.43
CA LYS A 226 5.11 7.90 2.19
C LYS A 226 6.64 7.86 2.30
N THR A 227 7.26 6.83 1.73
CA THR A 227 8.70 6.50 1.74
C THR A 227 9.27 6.06 3.09
N THR A 228 8.52 6.11 4.18
CA THR A 228 8.96 5.63 5.49
C THR A 228 8.41 4.23 5.80
N VAL A 229 8.97 3.62 6.86
CA VAL A 229 8.46 2.36 7.39
C VAL A 229 7.78 2.55 8.76
N TYR A 230 7.44 3.78 9.11
CA TYR A 230 6.62 4.10 10.28
C TYR A 230 5.15 3.72 10.05
N GLU A 231 4.36 3.69 11.13
CA GLU A 231 2.91 3.36 11.03
C GLU A 231 2.20 4.29 10.03
N GLY A 232 2.53 5.58 9.99
CA GLY A 232 1.98 6.53 9.03
C GLY A 232 2.24 6.21 7.56
N GLY A 233 3.25 5.37 7.26
CA GLY A 233 3.57 4.90 5.92
C GLY A 233 3.03 3.51 5.60
N LEU A 234 3.01 2.61 6.58
CA LEU A 234 2.70 1.20 6.38
C LEU A 234 1.28 0.81 6.74
N HIS A 235 0.69 1.39 7.79
CA HIS A 235 -0.66 1.06 8.26
C HIS A 235 -1.70 1.72 7.35
N VAL A 236 -2.53 0.92 6.69
CA VAL A 236 -3.46 1.36 5.64
C VAL A 236 -4.89 0.89 5.91
N PRO A 237 -5.90 1.60 5.41
CA PRO A 237 -7.27 1.09 5.42
C PRO A 237 -7.38 -0.18 4.58
N PHE A 238 -8.13 -1.15 5.08
CA PHE A 238 -8.34 -2.41 4.36
C PHE A 238 -9.72 -2.97 4.65
N ILE A 239 -10.54 -3.05 3.61
CA ILE A 239 -11.91 -3.56 3.69
C ILE A 239 -12.06 -4.67 2.67
N VAL A 240 -12.66 -5.79 3.06
CA VAL A 240 -13.00 -6.88 2.17
C VAL A 240 -14.48 -7.17 2.26
N ARG A 241 -15.17 -7.09 1.12
CA ARG A 241 -16.51 -7.62 0.99
C ARG A 241 -16.43 -8.97 0.27
N ASN A 242 -16.63 -10.04 1.02
CA ASN A 242 -16.83 -11.36 0.43
C ASN A 242 -18.34 -11.60 0.24
N PRO A 243 -18.81 -11.87 -0.99
CA PRO A 243 -20.25 -12.02 -1.26
C PRO A 243 -20.87 -13.23 -0.51
N TYR A 244 -20.07 -14.25 -0.24
CA TYR A 244 -20.49 -15.49 0.44
C TYR A 244 -20.34 -15.46 1.96
N GLN A 245 -19.98 -14.31 2.52
CA GLN A 245 -19.83 -14.15 3.96
C GLN A 245 -21.21 -13.86 4.59
N GLU A 246 -21.63 -14.70 5.54
CA GLU A 246 -22.90 -14.53 6.25
C GLU A 246 -22.88 -13.31 7.18
N LYS A 247 -21.83 -13.22 8.00
CA LYS A 247 -21.66 -12.13 8.97
C LYS A 247 -21.01 -10.93 8.31
N ARG A 248 -21.71 -9.80 8.23
CA ARG A 248 -21.25 -8.54 7.64
C ARG A 248 -21.04 -7.46 8.68
N GLY A 249 -20.35 -6.39 8.32
CA GLY A 249 -20.08 -5.25 9.19
C GLY A 249 -19.17 -5.55 10.38
N ASN A 250 -18.33 -6.61 10.25
CA ASN A 250 -17.40 -6.95 11.32
C ASN A 250 -16.07 -6.25 11.21
N THR A 251 -15.38 -6.21 12.35
CA THR A 251 -13.97 -5.83 12.44
C THR A 251 -13.14 -7.07 12.73
N ASN A 252 -12.11 -7.27 11.93
CA ASN A 252 -11.12 -8.33 12.10
C ASN A 252 -9.80 -7.71 12.58
N ASN A 253 -9.22 -8.28 13.62
CA ASN A 253 -7.96 -7.83 14.23
C ASN A 253 -6.73 -8.61 13.74
N ALA A 254 -6.82 -9.46 12.72
CA ALA A 254 -5.65 -10.06 12.09
C ALA A 254 -4.65 -8.98 11.65
N MET A 255 -3.38 -9.21 11.90
CA MET A 255 -2.33 -8.43 11.26
C MET A 255 -2.04 -9.01 9.88
N ILE A 256 -2.63 -8.39 8.86
CA ILE A 256 -2.45 -8.80 7.46
C ILE A 256 -1.49 -7.86 6.74
N SER A 257 -0.89 -8.36 5.69
CA SER A 257 0.07 -7.63 4.87
C SER A 257 -0.25 -7.81 3.38
N PHE A 258 0.23 -6.94 2.54
CA PHE A 258 -0.07 -6.98 1.10
C PHE A 258 0.39 -8.25 0.39
N VAL A 259 1.33 -9.00 0.95
CA VAL A 259 1.70 -10.33 0.42
C VAL A 259 0.56 -11.34 0.53
N ASP A 260 -0.44 -11.08 1.39
CA ASP A 260 -1.58 -11.97 1.63
C ASP A 260 -2.71 -11.80 0.60
N ILE A 261 -2.71 -10.71 -0.18
CA ILE A 261 -3.77 -10.38 -1.14
C ILE A 261 -3.84 -11.41 -2.26
N VAL A 262 -2.71 -11.73 -2.91
CA VAL A 262 -2.67 -12.70 -4.03
C VAL A 262 -3.12 -14.08 -3.59
N PRO A 263 -2.58 -14.69 -2.51
CA PRO A 263 -3.08 -15.94 -1.99
C PRO A 263 -4.60 -15.94 -1.74
N THR A 264 -5.13 -14.87 -1.13
CA THR A 264 -6.55 -14.77 -0.81
C THR A 264 -7.45 -14.71 -2.05
N LEU A 265 -7.07 -13.91 -3.05
CA LEU A 265 -7.88 -13.82 -4.28
C LEU A 265 -7.76 -15.08 -5.15
N LEU A 266 -6.62 -15.76 -5.14
CA LEU A 266 -6.49 -17.08 -5.78
C LEU A 266 -7.28 -18.16 -5.02
N ASP A 267 -7.34 -18.07 -3.70
CA ASP A 267 -8.15 -18.98 -2.86
C ASP A 267 -9.64 -18.79 -3.16
N PHE A 268 -10.12 -17.55 -3.19
CA PHE A 268 -11.47 -17.22 -3.62
C PHE A 268 -11.79 -17.74 -5.04
N ALA A 269 -10.82 -17.71 -5.94
CA ALA A 269 -10.94 -18.23 -7.29
C ALA A 269 -10.76 -19.77 -7.40
N GLY A 270 -10.62 -20.48 -6.29
CA GLY A 270 -10.37 -21.93 -6.28
C GLY A 270 -9.03 -22.36 -6.87
N SER A 271 -8.05 -21.46 -6.93
CA SER A 271 -6.78 -21.60 -7.66
C SER A 271 -5.54 -21.57 -6.75
N TYR A 272 -5.71 -21.78 -5.46
CA TYR A 272 -4.67 -21.75 -4.43
C TYR A 272 -4.51 -23.10 -3.71
N ASP A 273 -3.26 -23.48 -3.41
CA ASP A 273 -2.91 -24.60 -2.54
C ASP A 273 -2.45 -24.05 -1.19
N ALA A 274 -3.32 -24.13 -0.19
CA ALA A 274 -3.07 -23.55 1.13
C ALA A 274 -1.92 -24.24 1.87
N GLN A 275 -1.73 -25.55 1.69
CA GLN A 275 -0.67 -26.31 2.35
C GLN A 275 0.71 -25.90 1.84
N LYS A 276 0.83 -25.65 0.55
CA LYS A 276 2.08 -25.23 -0.09
C LYS A 276 2.26 -23.73 -0.14
N ARG A 277 1.27 -22.94 0.26
CA ARG A 277 1.20 -21.48 0.05
C ARG A 277 1.54 -21.10 -1.39
N ALA A 278 0.96 -21.78 -2.35
CA ALA A 278 1.30 -21.68 -3.76
C ALA A 278 0.06 -21.58 -4.65
N ALA A 279 0.23 -20.97 -5.82
CA ALA A 279 -0.76 -21.15 -6.89
C ALA A 279 -0.78 -22.63 -7.32
N LYS A 280 -1.95 -23.10 -7.75
CA LYS A 280 -2.08 -24.45 -8.29
C LYS A 280 -1.10 -24.67 -9.47
N PRO A 281 -0.50 -25.86 -9.61
CA PRO A 281 0.57 -26.12 -10.59
C PRO A 281 0.20 -25.77 -12.04
N GLU A 282 -1.03 -26.03 -12.44
CA GLU A 282 -1.53 -25.73 -13.79
C GLU A 282 -1.45 -24.26 -14.18
N LEU A 283 -1.45 -23.35 -13.20
CA LEU A 283 -1.34 -21.89 -13.44
C LEU A 283 0.11 -21.44 -13.59
N THR A 284 1.06 -22.20 -13.08
CA THR A 284 2.47 -21.81 -13.01
C THR A 284 3.39 -22.56 -13.95
N THR A 285 2.91 -23.65 -14.59
CA THR A 285 3.65 -24.40 -15.61
C THR A 285 3.82 -23.54 -16.86
N LEU A 286 5.08 -23.24 -17.18
CA LEU A 286 5.43 -22.57 -18.45
C LEU A 286 5.83 -23.64 -19.46
N PRO A 287 5.25 -23.66 -20.65
CA PRO A 287 5.78 -24.52 -21.72
C PRO A 287 7.19 -24.03 -22.10
N GLY A 288 8.19 -24.90 -21.95
CA GLY A 288 9.40 -24.91 -22.74
C GLY A 288 10.45 -23.81 -22.61
N LYS A 289 10.45 -22.93 -21.61
CA LYS A 289 11.56 -21.99 -21.42
C LYS A 289 12.67 -22.62 -20.56
N ARG A 290 13.89 -22.79 -21.16
CA ARG A 290 15.11 -23.15 -20.45
C ARG A 290 15.39 -22.14 -19.32
N GLY A 291 15.61 -22.62 -18.11
CA GLY A 291 15.96 -21.80 -16.93
C GLY A 291 14.84 -21.55 -15.92
N ALA A 292 13.62 -22.04 -16.12
CA ALA A 292 12.59 -22.01 -15.09
C ALA A 292 13.00 -22.91 -13.91
N LYS A 293 13.13 -22.35 -12.71
CA LYS A 293 13.37 -23.17 -11.49
C LYS A 293 12.25 -24.19 -11.36
N LYS A 294 12.59 -25.47 -11.34
CA LYS A 294 11.66 -26.55 -11.06
C LYS A 294 11.22 -26.43 -9.60
N GLY A 295 9.94 -26.22 -9.34
CA GLY A 295 9.37 -26.16 -8.01
C GLY A 295 8.07 -25.38 -7.97
N PRO A 296 7.28 -25.51 -6.91
CA PRO A 296 6.03 -24.75 -6.77
C PRO A 296 6.34 -23.25 -6.68
N TYR A 297 5.50 -22.43 -7.29
CA TYR A 297 5.55 -20.99 -7.13
C TYR A 297 4.88 -20.61 -5.81
N THR A 298 5.69 -20.39 -4.77
CA THR A 298 5.22 -20.08 -3.42
C THR A 298 5.13 -18.58 -3.18
N PHE A 299 4.12 -18.16 -2.41
CA PHE A 299 3.95 -16.79 -1.96
C PHE A 299 4.57 -16.60 -0.57
N HIS A 300 4.94 -15.35 -0.25
CA HIS A 300 5.38 -15.00 1.10
C HIS A 300 4.22 -14.86 2.08
N GLY A 301 3.05 -14.50 1.57
CA GLY A 301 1.81 -14.42 2.34
C GLY A 301 1.00 -15.72 2.35
N ARG A 302 -0.19 -15.62 2.92
CA ARG A 302 -1.17 -16.70 3.00
C ARG A 302 -2.58 -16.17 2.84
N SER A 303 -3.54 -16.99 2.48
CA SER A 303 -4.93 -16.60 2.38
C SER A 303 -5.51 -16.25 3.75
N PHE A 304 -6.20 -15.12 3.84
CA PHE A 304 -7.03 -14.74 4.99
C PHE A 304 -8.53 -15.03 4.75
N LEU A 305 -8.87 -15.74 3.70
CA LEU A 305 -10.27 -15.97 3.31
C LEU A 305 -11.04 -16.73 4.41
N SER A 306 -10.43 -17.74 5.00
CA SER A 306 -11.06 -18.57 6.05
C SER A 306 -11.29 -17.83 7.36
N ILE A 307 -10.52 -16.76 7.64
CA ILE A 307 -10.61 -16.00 8.90
C ILE A 307 -11.37 -14.68 8.75
N ILE A 308 -11.92 -14.39 7.58
CA ILE A 308 -12.50 -13.07 7.26
C ILE A 308 -13.63 -12.68 8.24
N ALA A 309 -14.42 -13.63 8.72
CA ALA A 309 -15.51 -13.42 9.65
C ALA A 309 -15.09 -13.43 11.14
N GLU A 310 -13.84 -13.78 11.44
CA GLU A 310 -13.34 -13.85 12.80
C GLU A 310 -12.94 -12.45 13.31
N LYS A 311 -13.15 -12.22 14.62
CA LYS A 311 -12.72 -10.96 15.25
C LYS A 311 -11.24 -10.98 15.62
N ASN A 312 -10.78 -12.09 16.22
CA ASN A 312 -9.41 -12.25 16.73
C ASN A 312 -8.85 -13.60 16.29
N PRO A 313 -8.50 -13.78 15.03
CA PRO A 313 -7.94 -15.05 14.55
C PRO A 313 -6.54 -15.27 15.13
N LYS A 314 -6.23 -16.53 15.40
CA LYS A 314 -4.91 -16.93 15.90
C LYS A 314 -3.85 -16.91 14.81
N ASP A 315 -2.59 -16.74 15.20
CA ASP A 315 -1.41 -16.77 14.33
C ASP A 315 -1.33 -15.65 13.28
N TRP A 316 -2.06 -14.55 13.49
CA TRP A 316 -2.03 -13.35 12.66
C TRP A 316 -1.54 -12.14 13.48
N ASP A 317 -0.36 -12.26 14.08
CA ASP A 317 0.13 -11.32 15.09
C ASP A 317 1.41 -10.59 14.72
N ALA A 318 1.96 -10.82 13.52
CA ALA A 318 3.17 -10.14 13.07
C ALA A 318 3.18 -9.91 11.55
N ILE A 319 3.84 -8.83 11.15
CA ILE A 319 4.13 -8.51 9.75
C ILE A 319 5.61 -8.12 9.59
N TYR A 320 6.06 -8.22 8.33
CA TYR A 320 7.38 -7.77 7.91
C TYR A 320 7.24 -6.74 6.79
N ALA A 321 8.10 -5.74 6.80
CA ALA A 321 8.12 -4.70 5.79
C ALA A 321 9.55 -4.28 5.47
N SER A 322 9.71 -3.60 4.34
CA SER A 322 11.00 -3.10 3.90
C SER A 322 10.84 -1.82 3.08
N HIS A 323 11.90 -1.05 3.00
CA HIS A 323 12.06 -0.01 2.00
C HIS A 323 13.47 -0.11 1.47
N THR A 324 13.71 0.20 0.19
CA THR A 324 15.07 0.20 -0.37
C THR A 324 15.28 1.43 -1.24
N PHE A 325 14.37 1.69 -2.17
CA PHE A 325 14.35 2.85 -3.04
C PHE A 325 12.95 3.44 -3.14
N HIS A 326 12.88 4.70 -3.52
CA HIS A 326 11.68 5.30 -4.09
C HIS A 326 11.97 5.80 -5.50
N GLU A 327 12.74 6.88 -5.63
CA GLU A 327 13.40 7.31 -6.86
C GLU A 327 14.80 6.66 -6.93
N ILE A 328 15.42 6.60 -8.11
CA ILE A 328 16.67 5.85 -8.29
C ILE A 328 17.83 6.37 -7.42
N GLN A 329 17.84 7.66 -7.11
CA GLN A 329 18.84 8.29 -6.23
C GLN A 329 18.55 8.13 -4.74
N MET A 330 17.39 7.58 -4.37
CA MET A 330 16.94 7.49 -2.98
C MET A 330 17.25 6.11 -2.38
N TYR A 331 18.53 5.72 -2.35
CA TYR A 331 18.93 4.50 -1.66
C TYR A 331 18.97 4.69 -0.15
N TYR A 332 18.02 4.08 0.55
CA TYR A 332 17.99 4.04 2.02
C TYR A 332 17.30 2.75 2.49
N PRO A 333 18.01 1.62 2.48
CA PRO A 333 17.42 0.34 2.84
C PRO A 333 17.05 0.28 4.32
N MET A 334 15.80 -0.11 4.56
CA MET A 334 15.23 -0.36 5.89
C MET A 334 14.58 -1.72 5.91
N ARG A 335 14.60 -2.40 7.06
CA ARG A 335 13.89 -3.65 7.32
C ARG A 335 13.10 -3.55 8.61
N VAL A 336 11.94 -4.17 8.63
CA VAL A 336 10.99 -4.07 9.73
C VAL A 336 10.45 -5.43 10.10
N VAL A 337 10.34 -5.68 11.40
CA VAL A 337 9.44 -6.66 12.01
C VAL A 337 8.54 -5.93 12.99
N ARG A 338 7.25 -6.18 12.91
CA ARG A 338 6.22 -5.56 13.75
C ARG A 338 5.24 -6.62 14.22
N ASP A 339 5.04 -6.76 15.53
CA ASP A 339 3.96 -7.55 16.11
C ASP A 339 3.01 -6.67 16.96
N ARG A 340 2.15 -7.26 17.76
CA ARG A 340 1.14 -6.53 18.55
C ARG A 340 1.73 -5.51 19.50
N LYS A 341 2.93 -5.74 20.01
CA LYS A 341 3.53 -4.95 21.08
C LYS A 341 4.71 -4.12 20.58
N TYR A 342 5.64 -4.74 19.88
CA TYR A 342 6.87 -4.06 19.49
C TYR A 342 7.05 -4.00 17.98
N LYS A 343 7.78 -2.98 17.56
CA LYS A 343 8.24 -2.79 16.20
C LYS A 343 9.72 -2.47 16.21
N LEU A 344 10.50 -3.26 15.48
CA LEU A 344 11.91 -3.00 15.20
C LEU A 344 12.06 -2.50 13.77
N ILE A 345 12.77 -1.39 13.61
CA ILE A 345 13.26 -0.87 12.34
C ILE A 345 14.78 -0.98 12.34
N TRP A 346 15.33 -1.61 11.32
CA TRP A 346 16.76 -1.60 11.03
C TRP A 346 17.03 -0.67 9.86
N ASN A 347 17.66 0.47 10.12
CA ASN A 347 18.11 1.45 9.13
C ASN A 347 19.51 1.07 8.66
N ILE A 348 19.62 0.33 7.57
CA ILE A 348 20.90 -0.22 7.09
C ILE A 348 21.83 0.90 6.63
N ALA A 349 21.30 1.95 6.01
CA ALA A 349 22.07 3.10 5.56
C ALA A 349 22.10 4.26 6.58
N HIS A 350 21.98 3.97 7.88
CA HIS A 350 21.90 4.98 8.94
C HIS A 350 23.02 6.05 8.97
N PRO A 351 24.25 5.83 8.46
CA PRO A 351 25.24 6.89 8.39
C PRO A 351 24.91 7.99 7.37
N LEU A 352 24.01 7.69 6.41
CA LEU A 352 23.56 8.66 5.43
C LEU A 352 22.35 9.45 5.92
N PRO A 353 22.20 10.71 5.49
CA PRO A 353 20.96 11.43 5.71
C PRO A 353 19.82 10.73 4.95
N TYR A 354 18.64 10.66 5.60
CA TYR A 354 17.45 10.09 4.98
C TYR A 354 17.02 10.93 3.75
N PRO A 355 16.91 10.32 2.56
CA PRO A 355 16.56 11.04 1.35
C PRO A 355 15.05 11.29 1.25
N PHE A 356 14.67 12.37 0.56
CA PHE A 356 13.29 12.73 0.33
C PHE A 356 12.84 12.43 -1.10
N ALA A 357 11.62 11.94 -1.25
CA ALA A 357 10.91 12.03 -2.52
C ALA A 357 10.69 13.50 -2.88
N SER A 358 10.82 13.83 -4.17
CA SER A 358 10.73 15.21 -4.65
C SER A 358 9.42 15.92 -4.26
N ASP A 359 8.30 15.19 -4.27
CA ASP A 359 6.99 15.69 -3.88
C ASP A 359 6.87 15.95 -2.36
N LEU A 360 7.57 15.19 -1.53
CA LEU A 360 7.60 15.38 -0.07
C LEU A 360 8.55 16.51 0.32
N TRP A 361 9.71 16.61 -0.34
CA TRP A 361 10.64 17.71 -0.12
C TRP A 361 9.99 19.07 -0.42
N ALA A 362 9.28 19.16 -1.54
CA ALA A 362 8.59 20.39 -1.96
C ALA A 362 7.30 20.67 -1.15
N ALA A 363 6.90 19.79 -0.22
CA ALA A 363 5.67 19.97 0.54
C ALA A 363 5.75 21.17 1.48
N PRO A 364 4.78 22.11 1.46
CA PRO A 364 4.73 23.24 2.38
C PRO A 364 4.78 22.84 3.84
N SER A 365 4.11 21.73 4.24
CA SER A 365 4.16 21.19 5.60
C SER A 365 5.56 20.78 6.05
N TRP A 366 6.41 20.30 5.13
CA TRP A 366 7.81 20.01 5.40
C TRP A 366 8.65 21.29 5.38
N GLN A 367 8.55 22.09 4.33
CA GLN A 367 9.38 23.28 4.12
C GLN A 367 9.19 24.33 5.22
N ALA A 368 7.99 24.45 5.79
CA ALA A 368 7.72 25.35 6.90
C ALA A 368 8.54 25.02 8.17
N GLN A 369 8.84 23.75 8.40
CA GLN A 369 9.68 23.34 9.54
C GLN A 369 11.17 23.31 9.17
N TRP A 370 11.51 22.84 7.96
CA TRP A 370 12.87 22.82 7.46
C TRP A 370 13.54 24.20 7.54
N LYS A 371 12.83 25.26 7.14
CA LYS A 371 13.32 26.65 7.18
C LYS A 371 13.58 27.17 8.59
N LYS A 372 12.97 26.59 9.61
CA LYS A 372 13.22 26.94 11.03
C LYS A 372 14.46 26.26 11.59
N GLY A 373 15.06 25.31 10.84
CA GLY A 373 16.29 24.61 11.22
C GLY A 373 16.07 23.22 11.79
N GLN A 374 17.18 22.53 12.07
CA GLN A 374 17.18 21.12 12.45
C GLN A 374 16.51 20.81 13.80
N SER A 375 16.46 21.77 14.70
CA SER A 375 15.79 21.64 16.02
C SER A 375 14.28 21.86 15.96
N ALA A 376 13.75 22.32 14.83
CA ALA A 376 12.32 22.55 14.67
C ALA A 376 11.52 21.24 14.86
N PRO A 377 10.37 21.29 15.55
CA PRO A 377 9.53 20.11 15.76
C PRO A 377 8.90 19.66 14.44
N TYR A 378 8.89 18.34 14.22
CA TYR A 378 8.13 17.70 13.16
C TYR A 378 7.32 16.54 13.75
N GLY A 379 6.05 16.77 14.05
CA GLY A 379 5.24 15.84 14.85
C GLY A 379 5.84 15.64 16.24
N LYS A 380 6.12 14.41 16.60
CA LYS A 380 6.75 14.02 17.87
C LYS A 380 8.29 13.93 17.80
N LYS A 381 8.85 14.22 16.63
CA LYS A 381 10.31 14.24 16.37
C LYS A 381 10.76 15.65 16.03
N THR A 382 12.06 15.84 15.89
CA THR A 382 12.65 17.05 15.29
C THR A 382 12.97 16.80 13.80
N VAL A 383 13.19 17.88 13.06
CA VAL A 383 13.69 17.80 11.68
C VAL A 383 14.98 16.99 11.60
N ARG A 384 15.91 17.16 12.59
CA ARG A 384 17.15 16.39 12.67
C ARG A 384 16.88 14.90 12.83
N GLU A 385 16.03 14.50 13.77
CA GLU A 385 15.70 13.07 14.02
C GLU A 385 14.99 12.42 12.85
N TYR A 386 14.28 13.20 12.06
CA TYR A 386 13.67 12.69 10.83
C TYR A 386 14.72 12.36 9.76
N ILE A 387 15.77 13.18 9.65
CA ILE A 387 16.82 13.04 8.61
C ILE A 387 17.95 12.11 9.07
N SER A 388 18.42 12.26 10.31
CA SER A 388 19.52 11.47 10.87
C SER A 388 18.96 10.39 11.77
N ARG A 389 18.83 9.18 11.24
CA ARG A 389 18.22 8.05 11.94
C ARG A 389 19.28 7.14 12.54
N PRO A 390 19.05 6.58 13.74
CA PRO A 390 19.97 5.59 14.31
C PRO A 390 19.87 4.27 13.54
N GLN A 391 20.86 3.38 13.72
CA GLN A 391 20.89 2.06 13.11
C GLN A 391 19.65 1.23 13.44
N PHE A 392 19.22 1.27 14.72
CA PHE A 392 18.02 0.58 15.18
C PHE A 392 17.04 1.54 15.83
N GLU A 393 15.77 1.37 15.50
CA GLU A 393 14.67 1.99 16.20
C GLU A 393 13.75 0.88 16.71
N LEU A 394 13.53 0.84 18.04
CA LEU A 394 12.62 -0.09 18.70
C LEU A 394 11.50 0.70 19.37
N PHE A 395 10.26 0.40 19.04
CA PHE A 395 9.08 1.07 19.59
C PHE A 395 8.16 0.09 20.28
N ASP A 396 7.61 0.45 21.44
CA ASP A 396 6.46 -0.23 22.04
C ASP A 396 5.17 0.35 21.44
N ILE A 397 4.68 -0.24 20.36
CA ILE A 397 3.51 0.26 19.61
C ILE A 397 2.22 0.21 20.46
N SER A 398 2.17 -0.62 21.49
CA SER A 398 1.00 -0.69 22.36
C SER A 398 0.89 0.51 23.30
N ALA A 399 2.03 1.05 23.72
CA ALA A 399 2.11 2.23 24.60
C ALA A 399 2.38 3.53 23.83
N ASP A 400 3.12 3.43 22.72
CA ASP A 400 3.52 4.55 21.85
C ASP A 400 3.17 4.27 20.37
N PRO A 401 1.89 4.33 19.99
CA PRO A 401 1.46 4.09 18.63
C PRO A 401 1.96 5.13 17.61
N ASN A 402 2.58 6.20 18.09
CA ASN A 402 3.12 7.29 17.26
C ASN A 402 4.64 7.17 17.03
N GLU A 403 5.29 6.13 17.56
CA GLU A 403 6.72 5.86 17.35
C GLU A 403 7.61 7.06 17.74
N SER A 404 7.30 7.66 18.90
CA SER A 404 7.95 8.87 19.38
C SER A 404 9.18 8.59 20.26
N VAL A 405 9.22 7.44 20.93
CA VAL A 405 10.27 7.07 21.89
C VAL A 405 11.03 5.84 21.40
N ASN A 406 12.26 6.04 20.91
CA ASN A 406 13.12 4.93 20.51
C ASN A 406 13.72 4.22 21.74
N LEU A 407 13.39 2.96 21.93
CA LEU A 407 13.84 2.11 23.03
C LEU A 407 15.11 1.29 22.73
N ALA A 408 15.70 1.42 21.53
CA ALA A 408 16.82 0.59 21.11
C ALA A 408 18.09 0.75 21.96
N SER A 409 18.28 1.90 22.59
CA SER A 409 19.40 2.16 23.53
C SER A 409 19.06 1.89 24.98
N SER A 410 17.83 1.49 25.30
CA SER A 410 17.39 1.25 26.68
C SER A 410 17.88 -0.11 27.19
N ALA A 411 18.68 -0.11 28.26
CA ALA A 411 19.15 -1.35 28.89
C ALA A 411 18.00 -2.29 29.28
N LYS A 412 16.87 -1.74 29.73
CA LYS A 412 15.65 -2.49 30.07
C LYS A 412 15.09 -3.28 28.87
N HIS A 413 15.32 -2.81 27.65
CA HIS A 413 14.78 -3.40 26.42
C HIS A 413 15.83 -4.16 25.59
N ALA A 414 17.07 -4.30 26.09
CA ALA A 414 18.15 -4.97 25.35
C ALA A 414 17.77 -6.40 24.90
N LYS A 415 17.15 -7.19 25.80
CA LYS A 415 16.68 -8.54 25.45
C LYS A 415 15.63 -8.54 24.35
N VAL A 416 14.68 -7.60 24.38
CA VAL A 416 13.64 -7.44 23.35
C VAL A 416 14.28 -7.06 22.02
N LEU A 417 15.25 -6.15 22.02
CA LEU A 417 15.97 -5.75 20.82
C LEU A 417 16.64 -6.95 20.13
N GLU A 418 17.35 -7.79 20.89
CA GLU A 418 18.01 -8.99 20.32
C GLU A 418 17.01 -10.04 19.82
N GLU A 419 15.88 -10.22 20.52
CA GLU A 419 14.81 -11.08 20.05
C GLU A 419 14.26 -10.64 18.69
N TYR A 420 14.01 -9.34 18.51
CA TYR A 420 13.48 -8.80 17.26
C TYR A 420 14.51 -8.78 16.13
N LYS A 421 15.79 -8.57 16.45
CA LYS A 421 16.87 -8.80 15.47
C LYS A 421 16.90 -10.26 14.99
N ALA A 422 16.73 -11.21 15.89
CA ALA A 422 16.68 -12.64 15.53
C ALA A 422 15.46 -12.97 14.65
N LYS A 423 14.26 -12.43 14.99
CA LYS A 423 13.05 -12.56 14.16
C LYS A 423 13.29 -12.01 12.74
N LEU A 424 13.92 -10.84 12.64
CA LEU A 424 14.20 -10.19 11.37
C LEU A 424 15.22 -10.98 10.53
N LYS A 425 16.32 -11.45 11.14
CA LYS A 425 17.31 -12.33 10.47
C LYS A 425 16.67 -13.62 9.96
N LYS A 426 15.80 -14.25 10.76
CA LYS A 426 15.07 -15.44 10.33
C LYS A 426 14.21 -15.16 9.12
N PHE A 427 13.42 -14.08 9.14
CA PHE A 427 12.60 -13.67 8.00
C PHE A 427 13.43 -13.44 6.74
N GLN A 428 14.55 -12.71 6.85
CA GLN A 428 15.44 -12.46 5.71
C GLN A 428 16.00 -13.76 5.13
N LYS A 429 16.37 -14.71 5.97
CA LYS A 429 16.83 -16.04 5.54
C LYS A 429 15.72 -16.80 4.81
N ASP A 430 14.54 -16.88 5.42
CA ASP A 430 13.39 -17.64 4.89
C ASP A 430 12.90 -17.08 3.54
N THR A 431 12.98 -15.76 3.36
CA THR A 431 12.55 -15.06 2.13
C THR A 431 13.68 -14.77 1.15
N GLN A 432 14.91 -15.19 1.45
CA GLN A 432 16.09 -14.98 0.61
C GLN A 432 16.38 -13.46 0.36
N ASP A 433 16.26 -12.64 1.40
CA ASP A 433 16.59 -11.22 1.33
C ASP A 433 18.10 -11.01 1.23
N PRO A 434 18.64 -10.43 0.12
CA PRO A 434 20.09 -10.29 -0.06
C PRO A 434 20.74 -9.35 0.96
N TRP A 435 19.99 -8.46 1.61
CA TRP A 435 20.51 -7.59 2.68
C TRP A 435 20.81 -8.33 3.99
N ILE A 436 20.54 -9.63 4.09
CA ILE A 436 20.92 -10.45 5.25
C ILE A 436 22.43 -10.42 5.50
N MET A 437 23.24 -10.28 4.43
CA MET A 437 24.70 -10.20 4.55
C MET A 437 25.19 -8.94 5.29
N LYS A 438 24.36 -7.89 5.37
CA LYS A 438 24.69 -6.64 6.06
C LYS A 438 24.81 -6.78 7.58
N TRP A 439 24.29 -7.86 8.16
CA TRP A 439 24.54 -8.18 9.55
C TRP A 439 25.98 -8.57 9.88
N GLN A 440 26.78 -8.89 8.87
CA GLN A 440 28.20 -9.29 9.03
C GLN A 440 29.18 -8.18 8.62
N TYR A 441 28.80 -7.31 7.73
CA TYR A 441 29.70 -6.36 7.08
C TYR A 441 29.41 -4.88 7.40
N GLU A 442 28.42 -4.61 8.23
CA GLU A 442 28.06 -3.23 8.60
C GLU A 442 27.69 -3.06 10.09
#